data_c5a48cc1c67a1dfdc3232fdd359f7704
#
_entry.id   c5a48cc1c67a1dfdc3232fdd359f7704
#
_cell.length_a   1.000
_cell.length_b   1.000
_cell.length_c   1.000
_cell.angle_alpha   90.00
_cell.angle_beta   90.00
_cell.angle_gamma   90.00
#
_symmetry.space_group_name_H-M   'P 1'
#
loop_
_entity.id
_entity.type
_entity.pdbx_description
1 polymer ?
#
loop_
_entity_poly.entity_id
_entity_poly.type
_entity_poly.pdbx_seq_one_letter_code
_entity_poly.pdbx_strand_id
1 'polypeptide(L)'
;MQLNTLSMVHEFLKQHVAPGAFCIDATAGKGRDTALLCRLAGEGGRVLAFDIQPEAIAQTRALLSAERLTADVILDSHANMEQYAAPETVDCVVFNFGRLPGGDPAVFTRAETSVEAIGAGARLLKPGGVMAIALYYG
;
A
#
# COMPACT_ATOMS: atom_id res chain seq x y z
N MET A 1 -2.17 -26.16 -4.61
CA MET A 1 -2.12 -24.71 -4.84
C MET A 1 -0.79 -24.16 -4.37
N GLN A 2 -0.10 -23.45 -5.23
CA GLN A 2 1.17 -22.86 -4.87
C GLN A 2 0.94 -21.46 -4.31
N LEU A 3 1.33 -21.24 -3.04
CA LEU A 3 1.25 -19.92 -2.43
C LEU A 3 2.49 -19.12 -2.79
N ASN A 4 2.31 -17.88 -3.25
CA ASN A 4 3.39 -16.93 -3.46
C ASN A 4 3.17 -15.72 -2.55
N THR A 5 4.12 -14.80 -2.52
CA THR A 5 4.07 -13.64 -1.63
C THR A 5 2.82 -12.79 -1.90
N LEU A 6 2.47 -12.58 -3.17
CA LEU A 6 1.28 -11.81 -3.53
C LEU A 6 0.01 -12.46 -2.99
N SER A 7 -0.14 -13.78 -3.16
CA SER A 7 -1.29 -14.51 -2.66
C SER A 7 -1.40 -14.42 -1.14
N MET A 8 -0.27 -14.52 -0.45
CA MET A 8 -0.24 -14.45 1.01
C MET A 8 -0.69 -13.07 1.51
N VAL A 9 -0.21 -12.00 0.87
CA VAL A 9 -0.63 -10.64 1.21
C VAL A 9 -2.14 -10.49 0.98
N HIS A 10 -2.64 -10.94 -0.16
CA HIS A 10 -4.05 -10.82 -0.49
C HIS A 10 -4.93 -11.61 0.48
N GLU A 11 -4.52 -12.82 0.88
CA GLU A 11 -5.27 -13.58 1.88
C GLU A 11 -5.29 -12.88 3.24
N PHE A 12 -4.15 -12.32 3.66
CA PHE A 12 -4.08 -11.54 4.89
C PHE A 12 -5.05 -10.34 4.84
N LEU A 13 -5.06 -9.60 3.74
CA LEU A 13 -5.93 -8.44 3.60
C LEU A 13 -7.41 -8.83 3.65
N LYS A 14 -7.77 -9.93 2.98
CA LYS A 14 -9.15 -10.43 3.00
C LYS A 14 -9.62 -10.78 4.41
N GLN A 15 -8.71 -11.22 5.27
CA GLN A 15 -9.05 -11.58 6.64
C GLN A 15 -9.12 -10.38 7.59
N HIS A 16 -8.44 -9.28 7.26
CA HIS A 16 -8.27 -8.16 8.19
C HIS A 16 -8.92 -6.86 7.77
N VAL A 17 -9.29 -6.70 6.50
CA VAL A 17 -9.90 -5.46 6.01
C VAL A 17 -11.40 -5.64 5.92
N ALA A 18 -12.12 -4.88 6.74
CA ALA A 18 -13.57 -4.94 6.81
C ALA A 18 -14.20 -3.84 5.95
N PRO A 19 -15.48 -3.98 5.55
CA PRO A 19 -16.19 -2.88 4.90
C PRO A 19 -16.17 -1.61 5.76
N GLY A 20 -15.94 -0.47 5.11
CA GLY A 20 -15.84 0.81 5.78
C GLY A 20 -14.43 1.16 6.24
N ALA A 21 -13.44 0.30 6.04
CA ALA A 21 -12.08 0.52 6.49
C ALA A 21 -11.39 1.69 5.78
N PHE A 22 -10.46 2.32 6.48
CA PHE A 22 -9.53 3.29 5.89
C PHE A 22 -8.20 2.61 5.70
N CYS A 23 -7.77 2.47 4.44
CA CYS A 23 -6.57 1.72 4.08
C CYS A 23 -5.58 2.59 3.31
N ILE A 24 -4.30 2.28 3.46
CA ILE A 24 -3.23 2.92 2.70
C ILE A 24 -2.42 1.83 1.99
N ASP A 25 -2.28 1.97 0.66
CA ASP A 25 -1.32 1.22 -0.12
C ASP A 25 -0.10 2.11 -0.30
N ALA A 26 0.97 1.79 0.43
CA ALA A 26 2.18 2.61 0.45
C ALA A 26 3.06 2.40 -0.79
N THR A 27 2.75 1.39 -1.60
CA THR A 27 3.55 0.99 -2.77
C THR A 27 2.61 0.60 -3.92
N ALA A 28 1.91 1.58 -4.49
CA ALA A 28 0.83 1.32 -5.45
C ALA A 28 1.24 0.44 -6.65
N GLY A 29 2.38 0.74 -7.26
CA GLY A 29 2.88 -0.06 -8.37
C GLY A 29 1.88 -0.18 -9.51
N LYS A 30 1.47 -1.42 -9.81
CA LYS A 30 0.48 -1.69 -10.85
C LYS A 30 -0.96 -1.57 -10.37
N GLY A 31 -1.17 -1.32 -9.08
CA GLY A 31 -2.50 -1.07 -8.51
C GLY A 31 -3.26 -2.29 -8.03
N ARG A 32 -2.67 -3.48 -8.06
CA ARG A 32 -3.36 -4.71 -7.67
C ARG A 32 -3.77 -4.73 -6.20
N ASP A 33 -2.87 -4.32 -5.32
CA ASP A 33 -3.18 -4.24 -3.89
C ASP A 33 -4.17 -3.12 -3.63
N THR A 34 -4.00 -1.98 -4.30
CA THR A 34 -4.94 -0.86 -4.20
C THR A 34 -6.35 -1.29 -4.59
N ALA A 35 -6.48 -2.00 -5.71
CA ALA A 35 -7.79 -2.47 -6.18
C ALA A 35 -8.43 -3.43 -5.17
N LEU A 36 -7.66 -4.34 -4.59
CA LEU A 36 -8.17 -5.25 -3.57
C LEU A 36 -8.64 -4.49 -2.33
N LEU A 37 -7.86 -3.52 -1.85
CA LEU A 37 -8.27 -2.69 -0.72
C LEU A 37 -9.58 -1.96 -1.00
N CYS A 38 -9.73 -1.42 -2.21
CA CYS A 38 -10.97 -0.75 -2.59
C CYS A 38 -12.16 -1.71 -2.57
N ARG A 39 -11.99 -2.94 -3.08
CA ARG A 39 -13.07 -3.92 -3.06
C ARG A 39 -13.46 -4.33 -1.64
N LEU A 40 -12.46 -4.51 -0.76
CA LEU A 40 -12.71 -4.93 0.61
C LEU A 40 -13.32 -3.82 1.45
N ALA A 41 -12.81 -2.60 1.32
CA ALA A 41 -13.31 -1.45 2.08
C ALA A 41 -14.70 -1.00 1.59
N GLY A 42 -15.00 -1.20 0.31
CA GLY A 42 -16.28 -0.86 -0.26
C GLY A 42 -16.54 0.64 -0.33
N GLU A 43 -17.75 1.01 -0.70
CA GLU A 43 -18.15 2.41 -0.92
C GLU A 43 -18.04 3.26 0.35
N GLY A 44 -18.26 2.66 1.51
CA GLY A 44 -18.16 3.37 2.80
C GLY A 44 -16.73 3.50 3.31
N GLY A 45 -15.76 2.92 2.63
CA GLY A 45 -14.36 2.98 3.03
C GLY A 45 -13.60 4.08 2.33
N ARG A 46 -12.29 4.13 2.61
CA ARG A 46 -11.38 5.09 1.99
C ARG A 46 -10.04 4.42 1.73
N VAL A 47 -9.45 4.66 0.55
CA VAL A 47 -8.15 4.12 0.20
C VAL A 47 -7.26 5.23 -0.34
N LEU A 48 -6.05 5.34 0.22
CA LEU A 48 -4.98 6.17 -0.32
C LEU A 48 -3.92 5.25 -0.91
N ALA A 49 -3.36 5.62 -2.05
CA ALA A 49 -2.28 4.85 -2.68
C ALA A 49 -1.15 5.79 -3.08
N PHE A 50 0.08 5.40 -2.74
CA PHE A 50 1.26 6.22 -2.96
C PHE A 50 2.25 5.55 -3.89
N ASP A 51 2.83 6.32 -4.78
CA ASP A 51 4.00 5.92 -5.55
C ASP A 51 4.76 7.16 -5.99
N ILE A 52 6.07 7.02 -6.17
CA ILE A 52 6.92 8.11 -6.64
C ILE A 52 7.09 8.12 -8.15
N GLN A 53 6.64 7.06 -8.84
CA GLN A 53 6.77 6.93 -10.28
C GLN A 53 5.47 7.30 -10.98
N PRO A 54 5.50 8.30 -11.90
CA PRO A 54 4.30 8.67 -12.65
C PRO A 54 3.67 7.50 -13.41
N GLU A 55 4.49 6.56 -13.89
CA GLU A 55 3.99 5.38 -14.61
C GLU A 55 3.15 4.48 -13.69
N ALA A 56 3.59 4.29 -12.46
CA ALA A 56 2.85 3.51 -11.48
C ALA A 56 1.51 4.17 -11.16
N ILE A 57 1.51 5.49 -11.01
CA ILE A 57 0.29 6.26 -10.76
C ILE A 57 -0.69 6.09 -11.92
N ALA A 58 -0.20 6.20 -13.17
CA ALA A 58 -1.04 6.04 -14.34
C ALA A 58 -1.61 4.62 -14.44
N GLN A 59 -0.80 3.60 -14.19
CA GLN A 59 -1.24 2.21 -14.23
C GLN A 59 -2.28 1.92 -13.16
N THR A 60 -2.07 2.41 -11.95
CA THR A 60 -3.01 2.24 -10.84
C THR A 60 -4.34 2.92 -11.15
N ARG A 61 -4.32 4.15 -11.63
CA ARG A 61 -5.54 4.87 -12.01
C ARG A 61 -6.29 4.16 -13.12
N ALA A 62 -5.56 3.63 -14.11
CA ALA A 62 -6.19 2.90 -15.23
C ALA A 62 -6.89 1.62 -14.73
N LEU A 63 -6.24 0.88 -13.84
CA LEU A 63 -6.83 -0.33 -13.28
C LEU A 63 -8.09 -0.01 -12.47
N LEU A 64 -8.02 0.99 -11.60
CA LEU A 64 -9.17 1.38 -10.78
C LEU A 64 -10.34 1.84 -11.66
N SER A 65 -10.05 2.63 -12.69
CA SER A 65 -11.08 3.09 -13.64
C SER A 65 -11.74 1.90 -14.35
N ALA A 66 -10.94 0.95 -14.83
CA ALA A 66 -11.45 -0.23 -15.53
C ALA A 66 -12.35 -1.08 -14.62
N GLU A 67 -12.04 -1.15 -13.34
CA GLU A 67 -12.80 -1.93 -12.37
C GLU A 67 -13.86 -1.12 -11.61
N ARG A 68 -14.03 0.15 -11.97
CA ARG A 68 -14.98 1.07 -11.33
C ARG A 68 -14.77 1.21 -9.83
N LEU A 69 -13.52 1.28 -9.43
CA LEU A 69 -13.10 1.47 -8.04
C LEU A 69 -12.59 2.89 -7.84
N THR A 70 -12.69 3.40 -6.61
CA THR A 70 -12.27 4.74 -6.26
C THR A 70 -11.23 4.73 -5.15
N ALA A 71 -10.11 5.41 -5.38
CA ALA A 71 -9.07 5.67 -4.39
C ALA A 71 -8.40 7.00 -4.70
N ASP A 72 -7.78 7.60 -3.70
CA ASP A 72 -6.91 8.75 -3.91
C ASP A 72 -5.52 8.23 -4.25
N VAL A 73 -5.12 8.36 -5.52
CA VAL A 73 -3.83 7.89 -6.00
C VAL A 73 -2.87 9.08 -6.04
N ILE A 74 -1.82 9.03 -5.24
CA ILE A 74 -1.00 10.18 -4.89
C ILE A 74 0.43 9.98 -5.37
N LEU A 75 0.91 10.91 -6.21
CA LEU A 75 2.30 10.93 -6.67
C LEU A 75 3.14 11.60 -5.58
N ASP A 76 3.60 10.81 -4.63
CA ASP A 76 4.41 11.28 -3.53
C ASP A 76 5.13 10.08 -2.91
N SER A 77 6.17 10.36 -2.14
CA SER A 77 6.84 9.34 -1.35
C SER A 77 5.93 8.84 -0.22
N HIS A 78 5.94 7.53 0.01
CA HIS A 78 5.21 6.96 1.14
C HIS A 78 5.76 7.43 2.49
N ALA A 79 6.98 7.98 2.53
CA ALA A 79 7.52 8.59 3.74
C ALA A 79 6.74 9.84 4.16
N ASN A 80 5.97 10.43 3.24
CA ASN A 80 5.17 11.62 3.49
C ASN A 80 3.70 11.33 3.81
N MET A 81 3.35 10.08 4.05
CA MET A 81 1.94 9.70 4.22
C MET A 81 1.25 10.38 5.41
N GLU A 82 2.02 10.80 6.41
CA GLU A 82 1.45 11.52 7.56
C GLU A 82 0.92 12.91 7.21
N GLN A 83 1.23 13.43 6.02
CA GLN A 83 0.66 14.69 5.54
C GLN A 83 -0.76 14.50 4.98
N TYR A 84 -1.20 13.25 4.78
CA TYR A 84 -2.47 12.93 4.13
C TYR A 84 -3.49 12.29 5.05
N ALA A 85 -3.11 11.92 6.26
CA ALA A 85 -4.00 11.26 7.20
C ALA A 85 -3.60 11.64 8.63
N ALA A 86 -4.58 11.66 9.52
CA ALA A 86 -4.36 11.97 10.93
C ALA A 86 -3.82 10.74 11.68
N PRO A 87 -3.06 10.95 12.78
CA PRO A 87 -2.59 9.84 13.59
C PRO A 87 -3.72 8.95 14.08
N GLU A 88 -3.46 7.66 14.14
CA GLU A 88 -4.37 6.65 14.70
C GLU A 88 -5.77 6.62 14.04
N THR A 89 -5.80 6.85 12.71
CA THR A 89 -7.07 6.82 11.96
C THR A 89 -7.14 5.71 10.93
N VAL A 90 -6.02 5.04 10.63
CA VAL A 90 -5.93 4.08 9.55
C VAL A 90 -6.11 2.66 10.07
N ASP A 91 -6.87 1.85 9.35
CA ASP A 91 -7.14 0.44 9.69
C ASP A 91 -6.05 -0.50 9.17
N CYS A 92 -5.51 -0.22 7.99
CA CYS A 92 -4.57 -1.11 7.33
C CYS A 92 -3.58 -0.33 6.48
N VAL A 93 -2.30 -0.68 6.57
CA VAL A 93 -1.25 -0.14 5.70
C VAL A 93 -0.53 -1.30 5.02
N VAL A 94 -0.35 -1.22 3.71
CA VAL A 94 0.32 -2.27 2.92
C VAL A 94 1.59 -1.73 2.29
N PHE A 95 2.68 -2.48 2.47
CA PHE A 95 3.96 -2.24 1.79
C PHE A 95 4.32 -3.49 0.99
N ASN A 96 4.56 -3.31 -0.30
CA ASN A 96 5.00 -4.39 -1.18
C ASN A 96 6.24 -3.89 -1.92
N PHE A 97 7.42 -4.19 -1.38
CA PHE A 97 8.66 -3.58 -1.84
C PHE A 97 9.22 -4.17 -3.14
N GLY A 98 8.72 -5.30 -3.58
CA GLY A 98 9.24 -5.93 -4.78
C GLY A 98 10.68 -6.40 -4.61
N ARG A 99 11.31 -6.78 -5.74
CA ARG A 99 12.70 -7.27 -5.73
C ARG A 99 13.68 -6.14 -5.46
N LEU A 100 14.63 -6.39 -4.56
CA LEU A 100 15.75 -5.51 -4.31
C LEU A 100 16.95 -6.06 -5.09
N PRO A 101 17.38 -5.36 -6.18
CA PRO A 101 18.59 -5.79 -6.90
C PRO A 101 19.81 -5.60 -6.02
N GLY A 102 20.62 -6.65 -5.87
CA GLY A 102 21.83 -6.60 -5.07
C GLY A 102 22.85 -5.62 -5.66
N GLY A 103 23.50 -4.83 -4.82
CA GLY A 103 24.59 -3.98 -5.21
C GLY A 103 24.23 -2.66 -5.87
N ASP A 104 22.95 -2.35 -6.00
CA ASP A 104 22.51 -1.06 -6.56
C ASP A 104 22.54 0.01 -5.46
N PRO A 105 23.31 1.11 -5.62
CA PRO A 105 23.33 2.19 -4.62
C PRO A 105 21.94 2.77 -4.31
N ALA A 106 21.02 2.74 -5.26
CA ALA A 106 19.65 3.22 -5.06
C ALA A 106 18.90 2.40 -3.99
N VAL A 107 19.33 1.14 -3.75
CA VAL A 107 18.71 0.28 -2.74
C VAL A 107 18.85 0.87 -1.34
N PHE A 108 20.03 1.45 -1.01
CA PHE A 108 20.24 2.05 0.30
C PHE A 108 19.31 3.23 0.56
N THR A 109 19.15 4.12 -0.43
CA THR A 109 18.24 5.24 -0.32
C THR A 109 16.79 4.78 -0.14
N ARG A 110 16.40 3.74 -0.89
CA ARG A 110 15.05 3.16 -0.77
C ARG A 110 14.85 2.52 0.60
N ALA A 111 15.87 1.86 1.14
CA ALA A 111 15.77 1.24 2.46
C ALA A 111 15.54 2.27 3.56
N GLU A 112 16.28 3.39 3.53
CA GLU A 112 16.08 4.48 4.49
C GLU A 112 14.68 5.06 4.39
N THR A 113 14.22 5.35 3.17
CA THR A 113 12.87 5.85 2.93
C THR A 113 11.82 4.85 3.40
N SER A 114 12.07 3.56 3.19
CA SER A 114 11.15 2.50 3.60
C SER A 114 11.03 2.41 5.12
N VAL A 115 12.13 2.54 5.84
CA VAL A 115 12.10 2.54 7.32
C VAL A 115 11.31 3.73 7.83
N GLU A 116 11.53 4.92 7.27
CA GLU A 116 10.75 6.11 7.62
C GLU A 116 9.27 5.91 7.33
N ALA A 117 8.96 5.33 6.16
CA ALA A 117 7.58 5.10 5.76
C ALA A 117 6.87 4.09 6.66
N ILE A 118 7.57 3.02 7.06
CA ILE A 118 7.00 2.02 7.98
C ILE A 118 6.71 2.68 9.33
N GLY A 119 7.62 3.53 9.83
CA GLY A 119 7.38 4.28 11.05
C GLY A 119 6.17 5.21 10.93
N ALA A 120 6.06 5.91 9.80
CA ALA A 120 4.91 6.78 9.53
C ALA A 120 3.60 5.97 9.50
N GLY A 121 3.61 4.83 8.82
CA GLY A 121 2.45 3.94 8.78
C GLY A 121 2.03 3.46 10.15
N ALA A 122 3.01 3.10 10.99
CA ALA A 122 2.74 2.65 12.35
C ALA A 122 2.05 3.75 13.18
N ARG A 123 2.47 5.01 13.01
CA ARG A 123 1.86 6.14 13.73
C ARG A 123 0.46 6.45 13.23
N LEU A 124 0.16 6.14 11.97
CA LEU A 124 -1.17 6.36 11.40
C LEU A 124 -2.16 5.26 11.76
N LEU A 125 -1.68 4.07 12.10
CA LEU A 125 -2.56 2.97 12.45
C LEU A 125 -3.26 3.22 13.77
N LYS A 126 -4.56 3.00 13.79
CA LYS A 126 -5.32 3.02 15.04
C LYS A 126 -5.02 1.77 15.86
N PRO A 127 -5.33 1.76 17.18
CA PRO A 127 -5.22 0.54 17.96
C PRO A 127 -6.02 -0.59 17.32
N GLY A 128 -5.38 -1.75 17.15
CA GLY A 128 -5.98 -2.89 16.45
C GLY A 128 -5.82 -2.86 14.94
N GLY A 129 -5.26 -1.78 14.37
CA GLY A 129 -4.95 -1.72 12.96
C GLY A 129 -3.82 -2.68 12.57
N VAL A 130 -3.73 -3.01 11.30
CA VAL A 130 -2.76 -4.00 10.79
C VAL A 130 -1.86 -3.43 9.72
N MET A 131 -0.64 -3.95 9.64
CA MET A 131 0.32 -3.59 8.61
C MET A 131 0.82 -4.86 7.93
N ALA A 132 0.77 -4.89 6.61
CA ALA A 132 1.32 -5.98 5.82
C ALA A 132 2.58 -5.48 5.11
N ILE A 133 3.69 -6.19 5.27
CA ILE A 133 4.96 -5.84 4.64
C ILE A 133 5.46 -7.06 3.87
N ALA A 134 5.55 -6.93 2.55
CA ALA A 134 6.08 -7.99 1.70
C ALA A 134 7.45 -7.58 1.14
N LEU A 135 8.40 -8.48 1.24
CA LEU A 135 9.75 -8.32 0.70
C LEU A 135 10.05 -9.49 -0.22
N TYR A 136 10.61 -9.18 -1.38
CA TYR A 136 11.05 -10.20 -2.33
C TYR A 136 12.57 -10.20 -2.41
N TYR A 137 13.14 -11.39 -2.39
CA TYR A 137 14.56 -11.60 -2.64
C TYR A 137 14.68 -12.32 -3.96
N GLY A 138 15.47 -11.75 -4.87
CA GLY A 138 15.54 -12.40 -6.15
C GLY A 138 16.74 -12.18 -6.94
#